data_383de984b270031b224e0f8b45c157bd
#
_entry.id   383de984b270031b224e0f8b45c157bd
#
_cell.length_a   1.000
_cell.length_b   1.000
_cell.length_c   1.000
_cell.angle_alpha   90.00
_cell.angle_beta   90.00
_cell.angle_gamma   90.00
#
_symmetry.space_group_name_H-M   'P 1'
#
loop_
_entity.id
_entity.type
_entity.pdbx_description
1 polymer ?
#
loop_
_entity_poly.entity_id
_entity_poly.type
_entity_poly.pdbx_seq_one_letter_code
_entity_poly.pdbx_strand_id
1 'polypeptide(L)'
;MIDSILLVDDESLFHLVFEDACSLLDISLSLECLDSSDEAAKIFEEMYKTGKSRPECVFVDLNIIGSSFDGIELIRKINYEMGNGMVIGIISSSNEPEEQAKAKAAGAQFWIIKSDEIEPRLEAFKLDFEGYKNHSLPFKVYS
;
A
#
# COMPACT_ATOMS: atom_id res chain seq x y z
N MET A 1 9.27 -0.32 13.95
CA MET A 1 9.33 -1.24 12.78
C MET A 1 7.95 -1.77 12.46
N ILE A 2 7.63 -1.87 11.18
CA ILE A 2 6.36 -2.42 10.71
C ILE A 2 6.48 -3.95 10.68
N ASP A 3 5.50 -4.67 11.22
CA ASP A 3 5.60 -6.13 11.30
C ASP A 3 5.55 -6.78 9.93
N SER A 4 4.61 -6.39 9.08
CA SER A 4 4.46 -6.97 7.76
C SER A 4 3.95 -5.95 6.74
N ILE A 5 4.54 -5.98 5.56
CA ILE A 5 4.19 -5.12 4.43
C ILE A 5 3.76 -5.99 3.25
N LEU A 6 2.70 -5.58 2.58
CA LEU A 6 2.29 -6.13 1.30
C LEU A 6 2.36 -5.02 0.24
N LEU A 7 3.05 -5.29 -0.85
CA LEU A 7 3.07 -4.43 -2.04
C LEU A 7 2.29 -5.10 -3.16
N VAL A 8 1.32 -4.39 -3.73
CA VAL A 8 0.57 -4.85 -4.91
C VAL A 8 0.95 -3.97 -6.09
N ASP A 9 1.73 -4.48 -7.02
CA ASP A 9 2.30 -3.75 -8.14
C ASP A 9 2.68 -4.74 -9.24
N ASP A 10 2.31 -4.49 -10.48
CA ASP A 10 2.59 -5.38 -11.60
C ASP A 10 4.00 -5.23 -12.20
N GLU A 11 4.78 -4.26 -11.76
CA GLU A 11 6.14 -4.02 -12.25
C GLU A 11 7.19 -4.78 -11.43
N SER A 12 7.72 -5.87 -12.00
CA SER A 12 8.75 -6.69 -11.32
C SER A 12 9.98 -5.91 -10.92
N LEU A 13 10.41 -4.96 -11.76
CA LEU A 13 11.57 -4.11 -11.43
C LEU A 13 11.30 -3.24 -10.22
N PHE A 14 10.09 -2.73 -10.08
CA PHE A 14 9.75 -1.93 -8.92
C PHE A 14 9.72 -2.77 -7.64
N HIS A 15 9.32 -4.04 -7.71
CA HIS A 15 9.41 -4.95 -6.55
C HIS A 15 10.83 -4.97 -6.01
N LEU A 16 11.84 -5.06 -6.89
CA LEU A 16 13.25 -5.08 -6.47
C LEU A 16 13.68 -3.75 -5.85
N VAL A 17 13.30 -2.64 -6.46
CA VAL A 17 13.61 -1.30 -5.93
C VAL A 17 12.99 -1.11 -4.55
N PHE A 18 11.74 -1.52 -4.39
CA PHE A 18 11.02 -1.41 -3.12
C PHE A 18 11.61 -2.32 -2.05
N GLU A 19 11.93 -3.56 -2.40
CA GLU A 19 12.56 -4.52 -1.48
C GLU A 19 13.92 -4.00 -0.99
N ASP A 20 14.74 -3.48 -1.89
CA ASP A 20 16.04 -2.88 -1.53
C ASP A 20 15.88 -1.72 -0.57
N ALA A 21 14.96 -0.80 -0.88
CA ALA A 21 14.70 0.37 -0.03
C ALA A 21 14.22 -0.05 1.37
N CYS A 22 13.30 -1.01 1.43
CA CYS A 22 12.80 -1.52 2.72
C CYS A 22 13.91 -2.18 3.53
N SER A 23 14.82 -2.90 2.87
CA SER A 23 15.95 -3.54 3.51
C SER A 23 16.94 -2.52 4.05
N LEU A 24 17.30 -1.52 3.24
CA LEU A 24 18.22 -0.45 3.64
C LEU A 24 17.70 0.38 4.81
N LEU A 25 16.40 0.62 4.84
CA LEU A 25 15.77 1.40 5.90
C LEU A 25 15.39 0.55 7.12
N ASP A 26 15.52 -0.76 7.03
CA ASP A 26 15.09 -1.69 8.06
C ASP A 26 13.64 -1.42 8.49
N ILE A 27 12.76 -1.26 7.49
CA ILE A 27 11.41 -0.76 7.70
C ILE A 27 10.43 -1.84 8.18
N SER A 28 10.64 -3.10 7.81
CA SER A 28 9.71 -4.17 8.14
C SER A 28 10.39 -5.49 8.48
N LEU A 29 9.69 -6.32 9.27
CA LEU A 29 10.12 -7.69 9.58
C LEU A 29 9.86 -8.65 8.40
N SER A 30 8.78 -8.41 7.65
CA SER A 30 8.47 -9.21 6.47
C SER A 30 7.87 -8.36 5.37
N LEU A 31 8.13 -8.74 4.12
CA LEU A 31 7.63 -8.06 2.93
C LEU A 31 7.20 -9.11 1.91
N GLU A 32 6.00 -8.96 1.39
CA GLU A 32 5.49 -9.78 0.29
C GLU A 32 5.06 -8.86 -0.85
N CYS A 33 5.36 -9.27 -2.09
CA CYS A 33 4.97 -8.54 -3.29
C CYS A 33 4.03 -9.39 -4.13
N LEU A 34 2.94 -8.80 -4.58
CA LEU A 34 1.98 -9.42 -5.50
C LEU A 34 1.92 -8.59 -6.78
N ASP A 35 1.70 -9.23 -7.91
CA ASP A 35 1.67 -8.57 -9.21
C ASP A 35 0.25 -8.36 -9.77
N SER A 36 -0.78 -8.70 -9.02
CA SER A 36 -2.17 -8.67 -9.46
C SER A 36 -3.11 -8.25 -8.34
N SER A 37 -4.03 -7.34 -8.64
CA SER A 37 -5.09 -6.96 -7.70
C SER A 37 -6.11 -8.09 -7.50
N ASP A 38 -6.32 -8.94 -8.49
CA ASP A 38 -7.19 -10.11 -8.36
C ASP A 38 -6.64 -11.10 -7.35
N GLU A 39 -5.32 -11.34 -7.38
CA GLU A 39 -4.65 -12.20 -6.41
C GLU A 39 -4.72 -11.60 -5.01
N ALA A 40 -4.47 -10.30 -4.89
CA ALA A 40 -4.59 -9.59 -3.61
C ALA A 40 -6.01 -9.69 -3.05
N ALA A 41 -7.03 -9.48 -3.88
CA ALA A 41 -8.42 -9.59 -3.46
C ALA A 41 -8.75 -10.98 -2.92
N LYS A 42 -8.26 -12.03 -3.58
CA LYS A 42 -8.45 -13.42 -3.10
C LYS A 42 -7.79 -13.66 -1.75
N ILE A 43 -6.57 -13.16 -1.57
CA ILE A 43 -5.82 -13.32 -0.33
C ILE A 43 -6.57 -12.64 0.83
N PHE A 44 -7.06 -11.42 0.62
CA PHE A 44 -7.82 -10.71 1.65
C PHE A 44 -9.17 -11.39 1.95
N GLU A 45 -9.82 -11.92 0.94
CA GLU A 45 -11.05 -12.69 1.11
C GLU A 45 -10.81 -13.92 1.99
N GLU A 46 -9.72 -14.64 1.76
CA GLU A 46 -9.34 -15.78 2.60
C GLU A 46 -9.00 -15.37 4.03
N MET A 47 -8.27 -14.28 4.20
CA MET A 47 -7.96 -13.75 5.53
C MET A 47 -9.23 -13.44 6.31
N TYR A 48 -10.20 -12.82 5.65
CA TYR A 48 -11.50 -12.52 6.27
C TYR A 48 -12.22 -13.78 6.71
N LYS A 49 -12.26 -14.81 5.83
CA LYS A 49 -12.98 -16.07 6.12
C LYS A 49 -12.30 -16.93 7.17
N THR A 50 -10.96 -16.95 7.20
CA THR A 50 -10.20 -17.86 8.05
C THR A 50 -9.69 -17.22 9.34
N GLY A 51 -9.79 -15.91 9.45
CA GLY A 51 -9.24 -15.18 10.59
C GLY A 51 -7.72 -15.14 10.63
N LYS A 52 -7.04 -15.42 9.51
CA LYS A 52 -5.57 -15.35 9.44
C LYS A 52 -5.08 -13.92 9.65
N SER A 53 -3.84 -13.82 10.14
CA SER A 53 -3.16 -12.52 10.31
C SER A 53 -3.07 -11.78 9.00
N ARG A 54 -3.42 -10.50 9.02
CA ARG A 54 -3.34 -9.61 7.85
C ARG A 54 -2.07 -8.75 7.94
N PRO A 55 -1.59 -8.22 6.81
CA PRO A 55 -0.44 -7.32 6.85
C PRO A 55 -0.78 -6.05 7.63
N GLU A 56 0.24 -5.49 8.27
CA GLU A 56 0.08 -4.24 9.02
C GLU A 56 -0.02 -3.04 8.08
N CYS A 57 0.66 -3.10 6.94
CA CYS A 57 0.70 -2.02 5.97
C CYS A 57 0.59 -2.57 4.54
N VAL A 58 -0.22 -1.91 3.71
CA VAL A 58 -0.44 -2.29 2.32
C VAL A 58 -0.17 -1.09 1.41
N PHE A 59 0.72 -1.28 0.44
CA PHE A 59 1.00 -0.31 -0.62
C PHE A 59 0.39 -0.85 -1.91
N VAL A 60 -0.42 -0.06 -2.58
CA VAL A 60 -1.11 -0.48 -3.81
C VAL A 60 -0.75 0.46 -4.95
N ASP A 61 -0.27 -0.09 -6.07
CA ASP A 61 -0.06 0.70 -7.29
C ASP A 61 -1.43 1.13 -7.85
N LEU A 62 -1.49 2.35 -8.36
CA LEU A 62 -2.73 2.90 -8.91
C LEU A 62 -3.20 2.11 -10.14
N ASN A 63 -2.28 1.82 -11.06
CA ASN A 63 -2.59 1.17 -12.33
C ASN A 63 -1.95 -0.22 -12.40
N ILE A 64 -2.75 -1.24 -12.15
CA ILE A 64 -2.30 -2.63 -12.17
C ILE A 64 -2.82 -3.27 -13.46
N ILE A 65 -1.97 -3.35 -14.47
CA ILE A 65 -2.33 -3.83 -15.79
C ILE A 65 -2.74 -5.31 -15.76
N GLY A 66 -3.81 -5.66 -16.47
CA GLY A 66 -4.29 -7.04 -16.57
C GLY A 66 -5.12 -7.50 -15.39
N SER A 67 -5.37 -6.64 -14.42
CA SER A 67 -6.23 -6.95 -13.28
C SER A 67 -7.64 -6.43 -13.47
N SER A 68 -8.62 -7.06 -12.79
CA SER A 68 -10.02 -6.64 -12.82
C SER A 68 -10.27 -5.35 -12.04
N PHE A 69 -9.38 -5.01 -11.11
CA PHE A 69 -9.49 -3.82 -10.27
C PHE A 69 -8.28 -2.93 -10.48
N ASP A 70 -8.50 -1.60 -10.51
CA ASP A 70 -7.38 -0.68 -10.33
C ASP A 70 -7.03 -0.57 -8.84
N GLY A 71 -5.99 0.21 -8.51
CA GLY A 71 -5.54 0.33 -7.12
C GLY A 71 -6.59 0.93 -6.19
N ILE A 72 -7.35 1.91 -6.67
CA ILE A 72 -8.39 2.58 -5.87
C ILE A 72 -9.55 1.62 -5.61
N GLU A 73 -9.98 0.89 -6.63
CA GLU A 73 -11.04 -0.11 -6.49
C GLU A 73 -10.63 -1.22 -5.53
N LEU A 74 -9.37 -1.65 -5.59
CA LEU A 74 -8.84 -2.65 -4.67
C LEU A 74 -8.87 -2.15 -3.22
N ILE A 75 -8.44 -0.91 -2.97
CA ILE A 75 -8.48 -0.33 -1.63
C ILE A 75 -9.91 -0.27 -1.10
N ARG A 76 -10.85 0.15 -1.94
CA ARG A 76 -12.27 0.20 -1.57
C ARG A 76 -12.78 -1.17 -1.15
N LYS A 77 -12.45 -2.20 -1.95
CA LYS A 77 -12.85 -3.57 -1.68
C LYS A 77 -12.24 -4.10 -0.37
N ILE A 78 -10.94 -3.86 -0.16
CA ILE A 78 -10.25 -4.31 1.06
C ILE A 78 -10.85 -3.63 2.29
N ASN A 79 -11.08 -2.33 2.24
CA ASN A 79 -11.67 -1.60 3.37
C ASN A 79 -13.09 -2.06 3.67
N TYR A 80 -13.87 -2.37 2.65
CA TYR A 80 -15.21 -2.90 2.84
C TYR A 80 -15.20 -4.25 3.54
N GLU A 81 -14.29 -5.15 3.16
CA GLU A 81 -14.22 -6.50 3.72
C GLU A 81 -13.50 -6.58 5.06
N MET A 82 -12.40 -5.83 5.22
CA MET A 82 -11.49 -5.95 6.37
C MET A 82 -11.62 -4.83 7.40
N GLY A 83 -12.30 -3.75 7.06
CA GLY A 83 -12.40 -2.57 7.93
C GLY A 83 -11.08 -1.82 8.07
N ASN A 84 -10.92 -1.10 9.17
CA ASN A 84 -9.81 -0.15 9.38
C ASN A 84 -8.60 -0.75 10.10
N GLY A 85 -8.40 -2.05 10.01
CA GLY A 85 -7.33 -2.73 10.76
C GLY A 85 -5.94 -2.65 10.15
N MET A 86 -5.79 -2.05 8.97
CA MET A 86 -4.51 -1.95 8.26
C MET A 86 -4.22 -0.51 7.86
N VAL A 87 -2.93 -0.17 7.79
CA VAL A 87 -2.50 1.07 7.14
C VAL A 87 -2.42 0.78 5.65
N ILE A 88 -3.19 1.48 4.84
CA ILE A 88 -3.27 1.22 3.40
C ILE A 88 -3.21 2.52 2.60
N GLY A 89 -2.48 2.50 1.49
CA GLY A 89 -2.38 3.65 0.61
C GLY A 89 -1.85 3.31 -0.76
N ILE A 90 -1.72 4.35 -1.58
CA ILE A 90 -1.28 4.26 -2.98
C ILE A 90 0.21 4.51 -3.08
N ILE A 91 0.85 3.79 -4.00
CA ILE A 91 2.18 4.10 -4.49
C ILE A 91 2.07 4.21 -6.02
N SER A 92 2.41 5.36 -6.59
CA SER A 92 2.17 5.62 -8.01
C SER A 92 3.12 6.67 -8.57
N SER A 93 3.46 6.57 -9.85
CA SER A 93 4.22 7.61 -10.54
C SER A 93 3.37 8.87 -10.83
N SER A 94 2.05 8.78 -10.73
CA SER A 94 1.14 9.89 -10.93
C SER A 94 1.11 10.82 -9.72
N ASN A 95 0.94 12.12 -9.98
CA ASN A 95 0.74 13.14 -8.94
C ASN A 95 -0.51 13.96 -9.24
N GLU A 96 -1.56 13.32 -9.75
CA GLU A 96 -2.81 13.97 -10.13
C GLU A 96 -3.72 14.19 -8.92
N PRO A 97 -4.06 15.46 -8.59
CA PRO A 97 -4.90 15.76 -7.43
C PRO A 97 -6.26 15.08 -7.45
N GLU A 98 -6.87 14.93 -8.63
CA GLU A 98 -8.16 14.25 -8.77
C GLU A 98 -8.09 12.78 -8.38
N GLU A 99 -7.04 12.09 -8.80
CA GLU A 99 -6.82 10.69 -8.44
C GLU A 99 -6.52 10.53 -6.95
N GLN A 100 -5.75 11.46 -6.41
CA GLN A 100 -5.46 11.47 -4.98
C GLN A 100 -6.73 11.66 -4.14
N ALA A 101 -7.63 12.52 -4.58
CA ALA A 101 -8.91 12.73 -3.92
C ALA A 101 -9.78 11.47 -3.96
N LYS A 102 -9.80 10.76 -5.09
CA LYS A 102 -10.52 9.48 -5.22
C LYS A 102 -9.94 8.41 -4.30
N ALA A 103 -8.62 8.34 -4.21
CA ALA A 103 -7.95 7.39 -3.33
C ALA A 103 -8.29 7.65 -1.87
N LYS A 104 -8.24 8.91 -1.45
CA LYS A 104 -8.64 9.32 -0.11
C LYS A 104 -10.09 8.92 0.19
N ALA A 105 -11.00 9.17 -0.75
CA ALA A 105 -12.41 8.82 -0.58
C ALA A 105 -12.62 7.30 -0.50
N ALA A 106 -11.78 6.51 -1.14
CA ALA A 106 -11.83 5.04 -1.08
C ALA A 106 -11.26 4.47 0.21
N GLY A 107 -10.58 5.28 1.02
CA GLY A 107 -10.01 4.86 2.29
C GLY A 107 -8.49 4.82 2.33
N ALA A 108 -7.80 5.27 1.28
CA ALA A 108 -6.35 5.39 1.32
C ALA A 108 -5.93 6.44 2.35
N GLN A 109 -4.92 6.11 3.13
CA GLN A 109 -4.42 7.02 4.17
C GLN A 109 -3.24 7.84 3.69
N PHE A 110 -2.56 7.41 2.62
CA PHE A 110 -1.39 8.09 2.09
C PHE A 110 -1.25 7.84 0.59
N TRP A 111 -0.37 8.63 -0.03
CA TRP A 111 0.02 8.49 -1.44
C TRP A 111 1.50 8.75 -1.54
N ILE A 112 2.27 7.78 -2.04
CA ILE A 112 3.72 7.92 -2.24
C ILE A 112 4.01 7.99 -3.72
N ILE A 113 4.75 9.02 -4.15
CA ILE A 113 5.18 9.15 -5.53
C ILE A 113 6.28 8.13 -5.81
N LYS A 114 6.02 7.26 -6.78
CA LYS A 114 6.90 6.17 -7.18
C LYS A 114 8.06 6.70 -8.03
N SER A 115 9.28 6.35 -7.66
CA SER A 115 10.48 6.68 -8.43
C SER A 115 11.60 5.73 -8.08
N ASP A 116 12.72 5.79 -8.83
CA ASP A 116 13.91 5.00 -8.53
C ASP A 116 14.55 5.40 -7.20
N GLU A 117 14.30 6.63 -6.76
CA GLU A 117 14.79 7.16 -5.48
C GLU A 117 13.66 7.16 -4.44
N ILE A 118 13.10 5.99 -4.17
CA ILE A 118 11.96 5.85 -3.26
C ILE A 118 12.36 5.95 -1.77
N GLU A 119 13.62 5.73 -1.44
CA GLU A 119 14.08 5.66 -0.05
C GLU A 119 13.72 6.87 0.81
N PRO A 120 13.98 8.13 0.39
CA PRO A 120 13.63 9.27 1.23
C PRO A 120 12.14 9.35 1.55
N ARG A 121 11.31 8.96 0.61
CA ARG A 121 9.85 8.97 0.79
C ARG A 121 9.40 7.87 1.74
N LEU A 122 9.98 6.68 1.62
CA LEU A 122 9.70 5.58 2.55
C LEU A 122 10.21 5.88 3.95
N GLU A 123 11.35 6.57 4.07
CA GLU A 123 11.88 6.99 5.36
C GLU A 123 10.92 7.96 6.04
N ALA A 124 10.44 8.97 5.31
CA ALA A 124 9.45 9.91 5.82
C ALA A 124 8.15 9.19 6.22
N PHE A 125 7.69 8.25 5.40
CA PHE A 125 6.52 7.43 5.71
C PHE A 125 6.72 6.61 6.98
N LYS A 126 7.89 6.01 7.13
CA LYS A 126 8.23 5.21 8.32
C LYS A 126 8.09 6.02 9.60
N LEU A 127 8.53 7.27 9.58
CA LEU A 127 8.41 8.18 10.72
C LEU A 127 6.95 8.49 11.08
N ASP A 128 6.07 8.47 10.08
CA ASP A 128 4.65 8.80 10.24
C ASP A 128 3.77 7.56 10.52
N PHE A 129 4.32 6.36 10.43
CA PHE A 129 3.55 5.12 10.44
C PHE A 129 2.62 4.97 11.64
N GLU A 130 3.12 5.24 12.84
CA GLU A 130 2.32 5.14 14.06
C GLU A 130 1.13 6.09 14.04
N GLY A 131 1.29 7.27 13.45
CA GLY A 131 0.20 8.22 13.28
C GLY A 131 -0.91 7.69 12.37
N TYR A 132 -0.56 6.99 11.30
CA TYR A 132 -1.56 6.34 10.45
C TYR A 132 -2.24 5.18 11.17
N LYS A 133 -1.48 4.38 11.89
CA LYS A 133 -2.00 3.26 12.65
C LYS A 133 -3.01 3.69 13.70
N ASN A 134 -2.79 4.84 14.32
CA ASN A 134 -3.68 5.42 15.34
C ASN A 134 -4.79 6.28 14.76
N HIS A 135 -4.86 6.43 13.44
CA HIS A 135 -5.79 7.33 12.74
C HIS A 135 -5.67 8.79 13.20
N SER A 136 -4.45 9.21 13.58
CA SER A 136 -4.18 10.59 14.06
C SER A 136 -3.63 11.50 12.97
N LEU A 137 -3.27 10.96 11.80
CA LEU A 137 -2.76 11.75 10.68
C LEU A 137 -3.78 11.86 9.56
N PRO A 138 -3.89 13.04 8.90
CA PRO A 138 -4.69 13.17 7.70
C PRO A 138 -3.98 12.50 6.51
N PHE A 139 -4.70 12.32 5.42
CA PHE A 139 -4.14 11.86 4.15
C PHE A 139 -2.97 12.76 3.76
N LYS A 140 -1.85 12.14 3.36
CA LYS A 140 -0.62 12.86 3.02
C LYS A 140 0.02 12.30 1.76
N VAL A 141 0.58 13.19 0.95
CA VAL A 141 1.33 12.84 -0.26
C VAL A 141 2.83 12.96 0.02
N TYR A 142 3.58 11.90 -0.26
CA TYR A 142 5.04 11.88 -0.14
C TYR A 142 5.64 12.02 -1.54
N SER A 143 6.23 13.17 -1.79
CA SER A 143 6.81 13.51 -3.09
C SER A 143 8.25 13.96 -2.99
#